data_d4c9408f45d087905605b1de7fc836e3
#
_entry.id   d4c9408f45d087905605b1de7fc836e3
#
_cell.length_a   1.000
_cell.length_b   1.000
_cell.length_c   1.000
_cell.angle_alpha   90.00
_cell.angle_beta   90.00
_cell.angle_gamma   90.00
#
_symmetry.space_group_name_H-M   'P 1'
#
loop_
_entity.id
_entity.type
_entity.pdbx_description
1 polymer ?
#
loop_
_entity_poly.entity_id
_entity_poly.type
_entity_poly.pdbx_seq_one_letter_code
_entity_poly.pdbx_strand_id
1 'polypeptide(L)'
;MAFSVADVSQAKAFRISPIDTNYFVMLFDKDTDKIDNIFVIEIFKPGGATPPNEHATAHEFFHVLHGQGLARCDGKTLPIKKGDSLLLHPGSEHVIENTGADKLYTLTVMTPNEGFAELIRGGDRVDLDDEDIRVLQGLEK
;
A
#
# COMPACT_ATOMS: atom_id res chain seq x y z
N MET A 1 -6.41 -26.56 -2.68
CA MET A 1 -7.08 -25.43 -3.37
C MET A 1 -6.08 -24.75 -4.28
N ALA A 2 -6.41 -24.59 -5.54
CA ALA A 2 -5.49 -24.01 -6.52
C ALA A 2 -5.47 -22.46 -6.50
N PHE A 3 -6.40 -21.80 -5.81
CA PHE A 3 -6.42 -20.35 -5.74
C PHE A 3 -7.05 -19.87 -4.43
N SER A 4 -6.71 -18.64 -4.07
CA SER A 4 -7.30 -17.91 -2.94
C SER A 4 -7.99 -16.66 -3.46
N VAL A 5 -8.97 -16.17 -2.73
CA VAL A 5 -9.73 -14.96 -3.08
C VAL A 5 -9.74 -14.00 -1.89
N ALA A 6 -9.49 -12.73 -2.15
CA ALA A 6 -9.63 -11.67 -1.17
C ALA A 6 -10.74 -10.72 -1.61
N ASP A 7 -11.67 -10.46 -0.70
CA ASP A 7 -12.79 -9.52 -0.90
C ASP A 7 -12.51 -8.29 -0.05
N VAL A 8 -12.36 -7.13 -0.68
CA VAL A 8 -12.02 -5.89 0.03
C VAL A 8 -13.05 -5.51 1.10
N SER A 9 -14.31 -5.89 0.94
CA SER A 9 -15.33 -5.62 1.94
C SER A 9 -15.19 -6.48 3.20
N GLN A 10 -14.38 -7.55 3.15
CA GLN A 10 -14.14 -8.47 4.26
C GLN A 10 -12.69 -8.45 4.74
N ALA A 11 -11.80 -7.82 3.98
CA ALA A 11 -10.38 -7.80 4.30
C ALA A 11 -10.10 -6.96 5.54
N LYS A 12 -9.13 -7.38 6.32
CA LYS A 12 -8.68 -6.62 7.49
C LYS A 12 -7.78 -5.48 7.05
N ALA A 13 -7.95 -4.33 7.69
CA ALA A 13 -7.09 -3.17 7.45
C ALA A 13 -6.43 -2.72 8.75
N PHE A 14 -5.21 -2.19 8.63
CA PHE A 14 -4.39 -1.79 9.78
C PHE A 14 -3.64 -0.50 9.49
N ARG A 15 -3.39 0.27 10.54
CA ARG A 15 -2.46 1.40 10.55
C ARG A 15 -1.24 0.95 11.35
N ILE A 16 -0.03 1.22 10.86
CA ILE A 16 1.20 0.77 11.53
C ILE A 16 1.37 1.48 12.87
N SER A 17 1.16 2.79 12.90
CA SER A 17 1.30 3.62 14.09
C SER A 17 0.05 4.49 14.27
N PRO A 18 -0.33 4.81 15.53
CA PRO A 18 -1.50 5.68 15.77
C PRO A 18 -1.41 7.06 15.13
N ILE A 19 -0.20 7.55 14.85
CA ILE A 19 0.01 8.86 14.24
C ILE A 19 0.03 8.80 12.71
N ASP A 20 0.06 7.59 12.11
CA ASP A 20 0.07 7.45 10.66
C ASP A 20 -1.29 7.78 10.06
N THR A 21 -1.27 8.48 8.94
CA THR A 21 -2.48 8.75 8.16
C THR A 21 -2.74 7.64 7.15
N ASN A 22 -1.70 6.90 6.76
CA ASN A 22 -1.81 5.80 5.81
C ASN A 22 -2.32 4.54 6.52
N TYR A 23 -3.06 3.71 5.78
CA TYR A 23 -3.49 2.42 6.28
C TYR A 23 -3.48 1.40 5.13
N PHE A 24 -3.47 0.11 5.52
CA PHE A 24 -3.21 -1.01 4.61
C PHE A 24 -4.34 -2.01 4.67
N VAL A 25 -4.89 -2.35 3.52
CA VAL A 25 -5.87 -3.43 3.37
C VAL A 25 -5.10 -4.70 3.02
N MET A 26 -5.20 -5.72 3.86
CA MET A 26 -4.45 -6.96 3.68
C MET A 26 -5.16 -7.86 2.68
N LEU A 27 -4.51 -8.17 1.55
CA LEU A 27 -5.05 -9.08 0.56
C LEU A 27 -4.49 -10.49 0.74
N PHE A 28 -3.19 -10.66 0.56
CA PHE A 28 -2.51 -11.93 0.72
C PHE A 28 -1.18 -11.72 1.39
N ASP A 29 -0.88 -12.53 2.39
CA ASP A 29 0.39 -12.48 3.09
C ASP A 29 0.67 -13.82 3.79
N LYS A 30 1.66 -13.82 4.64
CA LYS A 30 2.05 -15.00 5.41
C LYS A 30 0.91 -15.53 6.28
N ASP A 31 0.08 -14.63 6.80
CA ASP A 31 -1.01 -14.99 7.70
C ASP A 31 -2.19 -15.62 6.96
N THR A 32 -2.51 -15.09 5.77
CA THR A 32 -3.64 -15.59 4.98
C THR A 32 -3.30 -16.83 4.18
N ASP A 33 -2.10 -16.88 3.57
CA ASP A 33 -1.74 -17.90 2.59
C ASP A 33 -0.39 -18.55 2.82
N LYS A 34 0.32 -18.18 3.88
CA LYS A 34 1.65 -18.71 4.24
C LYS A 34 2.69 -18.52 3.14
N ILE A 35 2.59 -17.40 2.42
CA ILE A 35 3.55 -17.01 1.40
C ILE A 35 4.55 -16.00 1.98
N ASP A 36 5.73 -15.91 1.38
CA ASP A 36 6.76 -14.95 1.79
C ASP A 36 6.73 -13.68 0.92
N ASN A 37 5.54 -13.25 0.56
CA ASN A 37 5.29 -12.00 -0.14
C ASN A 37 4.15 -11.30 0.57
N ILE A 38 3.99 -10.01 0.32
CA ILE A 38 2.84 -9.29 0.85
C ILE A 38 2.15 -8.54 -0.30
N PHE A 39 0.84 -8.70 -0.38
CA PHE A 39 -0.03 -8.01 -1.33
C PHE A 39 -1.03 -7.23 -0.51
N VAL A 40 -0.95 -5.91 -0.58
CA VAL A 40 -1.82 -5.00 0.18
C VAL A 40 -2.30 -3.88 -0.72
N ILE A 41 -3.36 -3.22 -0.28
CA ILE A 41 -3.71 -1.91 -0.83
C ILE A 41 -3.34 -0.90 0.24
N GLU A 42 -2.48 0.03 -0.11
CA GLU A 42 -2.09 1.13 0.76
C GLU A 42 -2.93 2.35 0.40
N ILE A 43 -3.54 2.96 1.40
CA ILE A 43 -4.44 4.11 1.23
C ILE A 43 -3.83 5.30 1.95
N PHE A 44 -3.62 6.39 1.21
CA PHE A 44 -3.02 7.61 1.73
C PHE A 44 -4.08 8.70 1.77
N LYS A 45 -4.34 9.27 2.94
CA LYS A 45 -5.17 10.46 3.04
C LYS A 45 -4.46 11.64 2.38
N PRO A 46 -5.19 12.68 1.95
CA PRO A 46 -4.54 13.89 1.41
C PRO A 46 -3.46 14.42 2.36
N GLY A 47 -2.28 14.69 1.83
CA GLY A 47 -1.13 15.13 2.61
C GLY A 47 -0.36 14.00 3.29
N GLY A 48 -0.85 12.78 3.24
CA GLY A 48 -0.16 11.63 3.85
C GLY A 48 1.03 11.17 3.02
N ALA A 49 2.01 10.60 3.70
CA ALA A 49 3.22 10.09 3.05
C ALA A 49 3.77 8.89 3.83
N THR A 50 4.51 8.04 3.14
CA THR A 50 5.33 7.04 3.83
C THR A 50 6.48 7.75 4.52
N PRO A 51 7.01 7.24 5.64
CA PRO A 51 8.31 7.71 6.12
C PRO A 51 9.37 7.33 5.10
N PRO A 52 10.53 8.02 5.06
CA PRO A 52 11.64 7.59 4.23
C PRO A 52 12.05 6.18 4.66
N ASN A 53 12.14 5.28 3.69
CA ASN A 53 12.54 3.91 4.00
C ASN A 53 13.26 3.27 2.82
N GLU A 54 13.99 2.19 3.11
CA GLU A 54 14.61 1.33 2.11
C GLU A 54 14.53 -0.10 2.61
N HIS A 55 14.61 -1.04 1.67
CA HIS A 55 14.54 -2.46 1.98
C HIS A 55 15.87 -3.11 1.62
N ALA A 56 16.33 -4.04 2.45
CA ALA A 56 17.65 -4.67 2.25
C ALA A 56 17.64 -5.61 1.04
N THR A 57 16.60 -6.41 0.88
CA THR A 57 16.53 -7.42 -0.18
C THR A 57 15.25 -7.36 -0.99
N ALA A 58 14.19 -6.75 -0.46
CA ALA A 58 12.87 -6.74 -1.10
C ALA A 58 12.81 -5.74 -2.24
N HIS A 59 12.13 -6.12 -3.31
CA HIS A 59 11.57 -5.18 -4.26
C HIS A 59 10.20 -4.75 -3.77
N GLU A 60 9.85 -3.50 -4.00
CA GLU A 60 8.51 -3.01 -3.68
C GLU A 60 7.86 -2.46 -4.94
N PHE A 61 6.67 -2.96 -5.23
CA PHE A 61 5.88 -2.58 -6.40
C PHE A 61 4.70 -1.75 -5.95
N PHE A 62 4.43 -0.65 -6.66
CA PHE A 62 3.23 0.16 -6.47
C PHE A 62 2.52 0.30 -7.81
N HIS A 63 1.21 0.08 -7.80
CA HIS A 63 0.36 0.43 -8.93
C HIS A 63 -0.74 1.36 -8.44
N VAL A 64 -0.85 2.55 -9.03
CA VAL A 64 -1.83 3.55 -8.60
C VAL A 64 -3.20 3.17 -9.14
N LEU A 65 -4.11 2.83 -8.22
CA LEU A 65 -5.49 2.46 -8.53
C LEU A 65 -6.39 3.69 -8.65
N HIS A 66 -6.11 4.74 -7.88
CA HIS A 66 -6.93 5.95 -7.84
C HIS A 66 -6.14 7.07 -7.18
N GLY A 67 -6.32 8.31 -7.67
CA GLY A 67 -5.65 9.47 -7.09
C GLY A 67 -4.34 9.81 -7.77
N GLN A 68 -3.56 10.68 -7.13
CA GLN A 68 -2.29 11.15 -7.65
C GLN A 68 -1.35 11.52 -6.50
N GLY A 69 -0.07 11.55 -6.79
CA GLY A 69 0.93 11.88 -5.79
C GLY A 69 2.31 12.09 -6.37
N LEU A 70 3.31 12.02 -5.50
CA LEU A 70 4.72 12.08 -5.87
C LEU A 70 5.44 10.86 -5.33
N ALA A 71 6.37 10.34 -6.12
CA ALA A 71 7.33 9.34 -5.68
C ALA A 71 8.71 9.98 -5.66
N ARG A 72 9.43 9.84 -4.53
CA ARG A 72 10.82 10.28 -4.40
C ARG A 72 11.68 9.07 -4.18
N CYS A 73 12.75 8.95 -4.97
CA CYS A 73 13.66 7.82 -4.86
C CYS A 73 15.07 8.29 -5.23
N ASP A 74 16.01 8.12 -4.31
CA ASP A 74 17.43 8.45 -4.50
C ASP A 74 17.61 9.89 -5.03
N GLY A 75 16.92 10.84 -4.43
CA GLY A 75 17.00 12.27 -4.78
C GLY A 75 16.24 12.68 -6.02
N LYS A 76 15.58 11.75 -6.70
CA LYS A 76 14.71 12.05 -7.85
C LYS A 76 13.25 12.09 -7.41
N THR A 77 12.48 12.98 -8.03
CA THR A 77 11.05 13.12 -7.77
C THR A 77 10.29 12.90 -9.06
N LEU A 78 9.22 12.12 -8.98
CA LEU A 78 8.40 11.76 -10.14
C LEU A 78 6.93 11.85 -9.77
N PRO A 79 6.10 12.57 -10.55
CA PRO A 79 4.65 12.55 -10.33
C PRO A 79 4.08 11.19 -10.71
N ILE A 80 3.11 10.73 -9.92
CA ILE A 80 2.40 9.49 -10.18
C ILE A 80 0.89 9.75 -10.18
N LYS A 81 0.16 8.99 -10.99
CA LYS A 81 -1.28 9.11 -11.11
C LYS A 81 -1.90 7.75 -11.44
N LYS A 82 -3.21 7.69 -11.41
CA LYS A 82 -3.97 6.48 -11.74
C LYS A 82 -3.44 5.84 -13.02
N GLY A 83 -3.14 4.55 -12.92
CA GLY A 83 -2.61 3.74 -14.03
C GLY A 83 -1.10 3.61 -14.04
N ASP A 84 -0.36 4.40 -13.26
CA ASP A 84 1.09 4.30 -13.21
C ASP A 84 1.55 3.15 -12.32
N SER A 85 2.65 2.54 -12.70
CA SER A 85 3.31 1.50 -11.90
C SER A 85 4.75 1.91 -11.60
N LEU A 86 5.20 1.58 -10.39
CA LEU A 86 6.57 1.83 -9.92
C LEU A 86 7.16 0.52 -9.42
N LEU A 87 8.44 0.32 -9.68
CA LEU A 87 9.20 -0.75 -9.03
C LEU A 87 10.39 -0.14 -8.32
N LEU A 88 10.44 -0.31 -7.00
CA LEU A 88 11.52 0.20 -6.16
C LEU A 88 12.46 -0.96 -5.84
N HIS A 89 13.75 -0.74 -6.12
CA HIS A 89 14.77 -1.77 -5.96
C HIS A 89 15.33 -1.77 -4.53
N PRO A 90 15.88 -2.91 -4.06
CA PRO A 90 16.53 -2.97 -2.76
C PRO A 90 17.62 -1.91 -2.63
N GLY A 91 17.75 -1.33 -1.44
CA GLY A 91 18.78 -0.33 -1.14
C GLY A 91 18.45 1.08 -1.58
N SER A 92 17.32 1.29 -2.25
CA SER A 92 16.91 2.64 -2.68
C SER A 92 15.99 3.27 -1.64
N GLU A 93 16.41 4.40 -1.07
CA GLU A 93 15.55 5.14 -0.15
C GLU A 93 14.42 5.81 -0.92
N HIS A 94 13.20 5.63 -0.45
CA HIS A 94 12.03 6.14 -1.16
C HIS A 94 10.95 6.67 -0.23
N VAL A 95 10.12 7.57 -0.79
CA VAL A 95 8.93 8.13 -0.15
C VAL A 95 7.83 8.21 -1.19
N ILE A 96 6.62 7.78 -0.82
CA ILE A 96 5.42 8.01 -1.62
C ILE A 96 4.56 9.00 -0.85
N GLU A 97 4.08 10.02 -1.53
CA GLU A 97 3.30 11.09 -0.91
C GLU A 97 2.03 11.36 -1.71
N ASN A 98 0.92 11.53 -1.01
CA ASN A 98 -0.33 11.97 -1.62
C ASN A 98 -0.36 13.49 -1.67
N THR A 99 -0.23 14.05 -2.86
CA THR A 99 -0.27 15.49 -3.09
C THR A 99 -1.60 15.96 -3.69
N GLY A 100 -2.54 15.04 -3.88
CA GLY A 100 -3.86 15.35 -4.42
C GLY A 100 -4.86 15.79 -3.35
N ALA A 101 -6.06 16.16 -3.81
CA ALA A 101 -7.17 16.54 -2.92
C ALA A 101 -7.96 15.32 -2.41
N ASP A 102 -7.85 14.21 -3.09
CA ASP A 102 -8.56 12.96 -2.76
C ASP A 102 -7.58 11.94 -2.19
N LYS A 103 -8.12 10.84 -1.63
CA LYS A 103 -7.28 9.73 -1.18
C LYS A 103 -6.52 9.11 -2.36
N LEU A 104 -5.30 8.66 -2.10
CA LEU A 104 -4.48 7.93 -3.05
C LEU A 104 -4.55 6.45 -2.68
N TYR A 105 -4.89 5.61 -3.64
CA TYR A 105 -5.01 4.17 -3.45
C TYR A 105 -3.98 3.46 -4.32
N THR A 106 -3.15 2.64 -3.70
CA THR A 106 -2.11 1.90 -4.40
C THR A 106 -2.21 0.41 -4.11
N LEU A 107 -2.08 -0.41 -5.15
CA LEU A 107 -1.77 -1.82 -4.94
C LEU A 107 -0.27 -1.90 -4.68
N THR A 108 0.10 -2.43 -3.53
CA THR A 108 1.48 -2.48 -3.08
C THR A 108 1.88 -3.94 -2.84
N VAL A 109 3.00 -4.33 -3.41
CA VAL A 109 3.52 -5.69 -3.29
C VAL A 109 4.98 -5.62 -2.85
N MET A 110 5.35 -6.37 -1.82
CA MET A 110 6.76 -6.59 -1.47
C MET A 110 7.13 -8.04 -1.65
N THR A 111 8.25 -8.28 -2.27
CA THR A 111 8.77 -9.62 -2.52
C THR A 111 10.30 -9.64 -2.29
N PRO A 112 10.79 -10.36 -1.29
CA PRO A 112 10.05 -11.05 -0.23
C PRO A 112 9.43 -10.08 0.77
N ASN A 113 8.66 -10.63 1.73
CA ASN A 113 7.94 -9.85 2.74
C ASN A 113 8.86 -8.99 3.63
N GLU A 114 9.99 -9.51 4.03
CA GLU A 114 10.98 -8.80 4.85
C GLU A 114 10.41 -8.24 6.16
N GLY A 115 9.44 -8.95 6.76
CA GLY A 115 8.84 -8.55 8.02
C GLY A 115 7.74 -7.49 7.92
N PHE A 116 7.39 -7.06 6.71
CA PHE A 116 6.44 -5.96 6.53
C PHE A 116 5.01 -6.34 6.93
N ALA A 117 4.58 -7.56 6.60
CA ALA A 117 3.25 -8.03 7.00
C ALA A 117 3.10 -8.04 8.54
N GLU A 118 4.13 -8.51 9.23
CA GLU A 118 4.14 -8.55 10.70
C GLU A 118 4.10 -7.13 11.28
N LEU A 119 4.83 -6.20 10.68
CA LEU A 119 4.84 -4.80 11.11
C LEU A 119 3.44 -4.19 10.99
N ILE A 120 2.77 -4.40 9.87
CA ILE A 120 1.42 -3.87 9.64
C ILE A 120 0.42 -4.49 10.63
N ARG A 121 0.43 -5.81 10.75
CA ARG A 121 -0.53 -6.52 11.61
C ARG A 121 -0.31 -6.26 13.10
N GLY A 122 0.86 -5.79 13.48
CA GLY A 122 1.15 -5.35 14.84
C GLY A 122 0.59 -3.98 15.19
N GLY A 123 0.06 -3.26 14.20
CA GLY A 123 -0.52 -1.94 14.41
C GLY A 123 -1.99 -1.99 14.82
N ASP A 124 -2.69 -0.87 14.62
CA ASP A 124 -4.09 -0.72 15.02
C ASP A 124 -5.03 -1.08 13.87
N ARG A 125 -6.14 -1.75 14.19
CA ARG A 125 -7.19 -2.04 13.22
C ARG A 125 -7.84 -0.75 12.74
N VAL A 126 -8.15 -0.70 11.44
CA VAL A 126 -8.85 0.40 10.79
C VAL A 126 -10.08 -0.17 10.09
N ASP A 127 -11.20 0.53 10.20
CA ASP A 127 -12.39 0.20 9.42
C ASP A 127 -12.36 1.00 8.12
N LEU A 128 -12.57 0.34 7.00
CA LEU A 128 -12.68 1.01 5.70
C LEU A 128 -14.00 1.76 5.65
N ASP A 129 -13.98 2.97 5.12
CA ASP A 129 -15.22 3.74 4.92
C ASP A 129 -15.88 3.39 3.58
N ASP A 130 -17.06 3.97 3.33
CA ASP A 130 -17.81 3.68 2.11
C ASP A 130 -17.06 4.10 0.86
N GLU A 131 -16.30 5.19 0.92
CA GLU A 131 -15.48 5.65 -0.20
C GLU A 131 -14.41 4.61 -0.55
N ASP A 132 -13.73 4.09 0.47
CA ASP A 132 -12.71 3.07 0.27
C ASP A 132 -13.29 1.85 -0.45
N ILE A 133 -14.42 1.36 0.02
CA ILE A 133 -15.06 0.18 -0.56
C ILE A 133 -15.47 0.45 -2.01
N ARG A 134 -16.09 1.60 -2.29
CA ARG A 134 -16.52 1.94 -3.66
C ARG A 134 -15.35 2.04 -4.61
N VAL A 135 -14.28 2.73 -4.21
CA VAL A 135 -13.08 2.87 -5.06
C VAL A 135 -12.46 1.51 -5.35
N LEU A 136 -12.28 0.70 -4.29
CA LEU A 136 -11.61 -0.60 -4.43
C LEU A 136 -12.46 -1.62 -5.18
N GLN A 137 -13.77 -1.47 -5.18
CA GLN A 137 -14.66 -2.31 -6.00
C GLN A 137 -14.84 -1.80 -7.43
N GLY A 138 -14.18 -0.68 -7.77
CA GLY A 138 -14.26 -0.12 -9.13
C GLY A 138 -15.58 0.59 -9.43
N LEU A 139 -16.33 0.98 -8.40
CA LEU A 139 -17.63 1.68 -8.57
C LEU A 139 -17.47 3.19 -8.64
N GLU A 140 -16.28 3.70 -8.33
CA GLU A 140 -15.96 5.14 -8.38
C GLU A 140 -15.43 5.50 -9.75
N LYS A 141 -15.90 6.60 -10.30
CA LYS A 141 -15.53 7.04 -11.66
C LYS A 141 -14.33 7.99 -11.67
#